data_08e068c3d5501361201ba643f5bd5053
#
_entry.id   08e068c3d5501361201ba643f5bd5053
#
_cell.length_a   1.000
_cell.length_b   1.000
_cell.length_c   1.000
_cell.angle_alpha   90.00
_cell.angle_beta   90.00
_cell.angle_gamma   90.00
#
_symmetry.space_group_name_H-M   'P 1'
#
loop_
_entity.id
_entity.type
_entity.pdbx_description
1 polymer ?
#
loop_
_entity_poly.entity_id
_entity_poly.type
_entity_poly.pdbx_seq_one_letter_code
_entity_poly.pdbx_strand_id
1 'polypeptide(L)'
;MKNQYMSYEQSLIFLDAMEKKHPNLIKVIPIGTTYEGRDIVLVKISQNVETADEKPAMLYTGSIHAREWIGNELALKFIEYVAENQTIDPELEKSLNESTLYMVPCLNPDGYEYSRKHFSFWRKNRRKNHDGTFGVDLNRNFSIGFVKQSNTSSNVYGGEEPFSEAETSAIKAFVDTHENITIAFDYHSQGNVFFPAHKFKHEAEIDGTDMNVLCANMNEEFTKVTGRRYGIHRGKPPAGLISGSGREYYYSKGIISVVVEVGTKNIPDYMKSMSGSSFMVIPINELKIL
;
A
#
# COMPACT_ATOMS: atom_id res chain seq x y z
N MET A 1 8.59 15.11 -14.70
CA MET A 1 8.35 14.02 -13.75
C MET A 1 6.94 14.05 -13.16
N LYS A 2 6.44 15.18 -12.58
CA LYS A 2 5.06 15.23 -12.03
C LYS A 2 3.96 14.80 -13.02
N ASN A 3 4.16 15.00 -14.31
CA ASN A 3 3.20 14.68 -15.37
C ASN A 3 3.22 13.19 -15.81
N GLN A 4 4.05 12.35 -15.19
CA GLN A 4 4.15 10.92 -15.51
C GLN A 4 3.30 10.04 -14.59
N TYR A 5 2.92 10.55 -13.41
CA TYR A 5 2.06 9.85 -12.47
C TYR A 5 0.63 10.39 -12.55
N MET A 6 -0.35 9.51 -12.52
CA MET A 6 -1.75 9.90 -12.52
C MET A 6 -2.10 10.74 -11.28
N SER A 7 -2.98 11.73 -11.44
CA SER A 7 -3.65 12.34 -10.29
C SER A 7 -4.65 11.33 -9.71
N TYR A 8 -5.12 11.57 -8.48
CA TYR A 8 -6.13 10.68 -7.89
C TYR A 8 -7.41 10.65 -8.74
N GLU A 9 -7.85 11.79 -9.23
CA GLU A 9 -9.00 11.88 -10.14
C GLU A 9 -8.78 11.07 -11.44
N GLN A 10 -7.60 11.17 -12.04
CA GLN A 10 -7.24 10.36 -13.22
C GLN A 10 -7.23 8.87 -12.90
N SER A 11 -6.78 8.48 -11.70
CA SER A 11 -6.84 7.09 -11.24
C SER A 11 -8.28 6.58 -11.14
N LEU A 12 -9.20 7.39 -10.61
CA LEU A 12 -10.63 7.03 -10.53
C LEU A 12 -11.25 6.87 -11.92
N ILE A 13 -10.95 7.77 -12.87
CA ILE A 13 -11.41 7.68 -14.26
C ILE A 13 -10.87 6.40 -14.92
N PHE A 14 -9.60 6.08 -14.70
CA PHE A 14 -8.99 4.85 -15.20
C PHE A 14 -9.68 3.60 -14.63
N LEU A 15 -9.91 3.56 -13.32
CA LEU A 15 -10.55 2.42 -12.65
C LEU A 15 -12.00 2.22 -13.10
N ASP A 16 -12.77 3.29 -13.25
CA ASP A 16 -14.12 3.24 -13.81
C ASP A 16 -14.14 2.69 -15.25
N ALA A 17 -13.16 3.09 -16.07
CA ALA A 17 -13.01 2.56 -17.42
C ALA A 17 -12.65 1.06 -17.43
N MET A 18 -11.81 0.62 -16.49
CA MET A 18 -11.44 -0.80 -16.34
C MET A 18 -12.62 -1.66 -15.89
N GLU A 19 -13.40 -1.21 -14.90
CA GLU A 19 -14.63 -1.89 -14.48
C GLU A 19 -15.62 -2.02 -15.64
N LYS A 20 -15.87 -0.93 -16.38
CA LYS A 20 -16.78 -0.95 -17.54
C LYS A 20 -16.32 -1.88 -18.65
N LYS A 21 -15.03 -1.98 -18.89
CA LYS A 21 -14.43 -2.86 -19.90
C LYS A 21 -14.45 -4.35 -19.47
N HIS A 22 -14.33 -4.61 -18.18
CA HIS A 22 -14.21 -5.96 -17.61
C HIS A 22 -15.16 -6.19 -16.42
N PRO A 23 -16.50 -6.05 -16.60
CA PRO A 23 -17.47 -6.01 -15.49
C PRO A 23 -17.61 -7.32 -14.70
N ASN A 24 -17.23 -8.45 -15.29
CA ASN A 24 -17.26 -9.76 -14.62
C ASN A 24 -15.96 -10.05 -13.84
N LEU A 25 -14.91 -9.26 -14.10
CA LEU A 25 -13.58 -9.43 -13.52
C LEU A 25 -13.27 -8.37 -12.46
N ILE A 26 -13.67 -7.13 -12.68
CA ILE A 26 -13.28 -5.96 -11.89
C ILE A 26 -14.53 -5.29 -11.31
N LYS A 27 -14.43 -4.97 -10.00
CA LYS A 27 -15.41 -4.14 -9.28
C LYS A 27 -14.70 -3.05 -8.49
N VAL A 28 -15.13 -1.81 -8.69
CA VAL A 28 -14.62 -0.64 -7.94
C VAL A 28 -15.61 -0.30 -6.82
N ILE A 29 -15.14 -0.31 -5.58
CA ILE A 29 -15.98 -0.20 -4.39
C ILE A 29 -15.46 0.95 -3.52
N PRO A 30 -16.24 1.99 -3.23
CA PRO A 30 -15.89 2.96 -2.22
C PRO A 30 -15.99 2.30 -0.82
N ILE A 31 -14.90 2.32 -0.07
CA ILE A 31 -14.82 1.73 1.28
C ILE A 31 -14.82 2.80 2.38
N GLY A 32 -14.75 4.06 2.04
CA GLY A 32 -14.78 5.19 2.97
C GLY A 32 -14.61 6.52 2.26
N THR A 33 -14.65 7.61 3.03
CA THR A 33 -14.46 8.97 2.54
C THR A 33 -13.49 9.70 3.46
N THR A 34 -12.51 10.40 2.87
CA THR A 34 -11.46 11.11 3.59
C THR A 34 -11.95 12.43 4.19
N TYR A 35 -11.09 13.09 4.97
CA TYR A 35 -11.37 14.38 5.59
C TYR A 35 -11.67 15.48 4.57
N GLU A 36 -11.01 15.50 3.40
CA GLU A 36 -11.27 16.46 2.32
C GLU A 36 -12.38 16.01 1.36
N GLY A 37 -13.11 14.92 1.68
CA GLY A 37 -14.29 14.46 0.94
C GLY A 37 -13.97 13.61 -0.30
N ARG A 38 -12.80 12.99 -0.38
CA ARG A 38 -12.46 12.04 -1.46
C ARG A 38 -12.86 10.63 -1.07
N ASP A 39 -13.41 9.88 -2.00
CA ASP A 39 -13.65 8.47 -1.77
C ASP A 39 -12.32 7.72 -1.61
N ILE A 40 -12.29 6.74 -0.72
CA ILE A 40 -11.24 5.73 -0.63
C ILE A 40 -11.78 4.53 -1.39
N VAL A 41 -11.14 4.16 -2.49
CA VAL A 41 -11.64 3.08 -3.35
C VAL A 41 -10.82 1.81 -3.21
N LEU A 42 -11.52 0.69 -3.20
CA LEU A 42 -10.98 -0.65 -3.32
C LEU A 42 -11.38 -1.23 -4.67
N VAL A 43 -10.46 -1.88 -5.33
CA VAL A 43 -10.69 -2.64 -6.56
C VAL A 43 -10.68 -4.12 -6.22
N LYS A 44 -11.80 -4.79 -6.43
CA LYS A 44 -11.93 -6.24 -6.31
C LYS A 44 -11.73 -6.86 -7.69
N ILE A 45 -10.84 -7.86 -7.77
CA ILE A 45 -10.51 -8.54 -9.02
C ILE A 45 -10.54 -10.05 -8.79
N SER A 46 -11.34 -10.77 -9.57
CA SER A 46 -11.42 -12.23 -9.56
C SER A 46 -12.25 -12.71 -10.75
N GLN A 47 -12.02 -13.92 -11.24
CA GLN A 47 -12.98 -14.52 -12.15
C GLN A 47 -14.32 -14.71 -11.44
N ASN A 48 -15.38 -14.20 -12.04
CA ASN A 48 -16.70 -14.07 -11.43
C ASN A 48 -16.67 -13.22 -10.14
N VAL A 49 -16.51 -11.93 -10.31
CA VAL A 49 -16.33 -10.95 -9.22
C VAL A 49 -17.47 -10.95 -8.18
N GLU A 50 -18.65 -11.43 -8.52
CA GLU A 50 -19.80 -11.50 -7.61
C GLU A 50 -19.62 -12.57 -6.52
N THR A 51 -18.91 -13.66 -6.80
CA THR A 51 -18.60 -14.74 -5.84
C THR A 51 -17.17 -14.66 -5.31
N ALA A 52 -16.48 -13.58 -5.57
CA ALA A 52 -15.06 -13.40 -5.25
C ALA A 52 -14.76 -13.50 -3.74
N ASP A 53 -15.69 -13.09 -2.88
CA ASP A 53 -15.50 -13.05 -1.43
C ASP A 53 -15.51 -14.46 -0.78
N GLU A 54 -15.88 -15.49 -1.55
CA GLU A 54 -15.82 -16.89 -1.12
C GLU A 54 -14.43 -17.53 -1.29
N LYS A 55 -13.51 -16.84 -2.00
CA LYS A 55 -12.16 -17.32 -2.32
C LYS A 55 -11.13 -16.72 -1.37
N PRO A 56 -10.00 -17.41 -1.11
CA PRO A 56 -8.88 -16.80 -0.40
C PRO A 56 -8.41 -15.54 -1.13
N ALA A 57 -8.05 -14.51 -0.37
CA ALA A 57 -7.77 -13.21 -0.96
C ALA A 57 -6.42 -12.63 -0.54
N MET A 58 -5.84 -11.85 -1.45
CA MET A 58 -4.70 -10.99 -1.21
C MET A 58 -5.18 -9.53 -1.12
N LEU A 59 -4.75 -8.82 -0.06
CA LEU A 59 -4.93 -7.39 0.09
C LEU A 59 -3.67 -6.63 -0.35
N TYR A 60 -3.84 -5.66 -1.22
CA TYR A 60 -2.84 -4.66 -1.59
C TYR A 60 -3.24 -3.31 -1.01
N THR A 61 -2.34 -2.62 -0.32
CA THR A 61 -2.48 -1.21 0.03
C THR A 61 -1.31 -0.41 -0.54
N GLY A 62 -1.60 0.69 -1.20
CA GLY A 62 -0.59 1.60 -1.76
C GLY A 62 -0.77 3.03 -1.30
N SER A 63 0.30 3.82 -1.40
CA SER A 63 0.31 5.26 -1.14
C SER A 63 -0.31 5.67 0.20
N ILE A 64 -0.09 4.87 1.26
CA ILE A 64 -0.45 5.25 2.64
C ILE A 64 0.32 6.51 3.06
N HIS A 65 1.58 6.65 2.65
CA HIS A 65 2.33 7.88 2.77
C HIS A 65 2.18 8.72 1.49
N ALA A 66 1.76 9.95 1.67
CA ALA A 66 1.39 10.87 0.62
C ALA A 66 2.42 11.07 -0.50
N ARG A 67 3.71 11.03 -0.16
CA ARG A 67 4.85 11.25 -1.07
C ARG A 67 5.28 10.02 -1.86
N GLU A 68 4.72 8.85 -1.55
CA GLU A 68 5.10 7.56 -2.13
C GLU A 68 4.16 7.21 -3.29
N TRP A 69 4.20 8.04 -4.35
CA TRP A 69 3.23 7.98 -5.47
C TRP A 69 3.27 6.67 -6.25
N ILE A 70 4.40 5.97 -6.19
CA ILE A 70 4.63 4.72 -6.92
C ILE A 70 3.62 3.63 -6.52
N GLY A 71 3.17 3.60 -5.25
CA GLY A 71 2.20 2.61 -4.80
C GLY A 71 0.88 2.67 -5.58
N ASN A 72 0.37 3.88 -5.85
CA ASN A 72 -0.81 4.05 -6.70
C ASN A 72 -0.53 3.59 -8.15
N GLU A 73 0.56 4.03 -8.73
CA GLU A 73 0.89 3.74 -10.13
C GLU A 73 1.13 2.24 -10.38
N LEU A 74 1.81 1.55 -9.46
CA LEU A 74 2.01 0.10 -9.53
C LEU A 74 0.68 -0.65 -9.52
N ALA A 75 -0.23 -0.26 -8.61
CA ALA A 75 -1.55 -0.88 -8.55
C ALA A 75 -2.32 -0.71 -9.87
N LEU A 76 -2.34 0.50 -10.43
CA LEU A 76 -3.05 0.76 -11.69
C LEU A 76 -2.45 -0.05 -12.85
N LYS A 77 -1.12 -0.12 -12.94
CA LYS A 77 -0.43 -0.91 -13.96
C LYS A 77 -0.65 -2.41 -13.79
N PHE A 78 -0.69 -2.88 -12.56
CA PHE A 78 -0.98 -4.28 -12.28
C PHE A 78 -2.43 -4.64 -12.63
N ILE A 79 -3.40 -3.78 -12.30
CA ILE A 79 -4.81 -3.95 -12.67
C ILE A 79 -4.95 -4.03 -14.21
N GLU A 80 -4.30 -3.12 -14.93
CA GLU A 80 -4.27 -3.12 -16.40
C GLU A 80 -3.70 -4.45 -16.95
N TYR A 81 -2.54 -4.86 -16.43
CA TYR A 81 -1.89 -6.11 -16.83
C TYR A 81 -2.78 -7.33 -16.61
N VAL A 82 -3.36 -7.47 -15.41
CA VAL A 82 -4.26 -8.56 -15.05
C VAL A 82 -5.46 -8.60 -15.99
N ALA A 83 -6.11 -7.48 -16.23
CA ALA A 83 -7.29 -7.40 -17.06
C ALA A 83 -7.01 -7.76 -18.54
N GLU A 84 -5.85 -7.37 -19.05
CA GLU A 84 -5.49 -7.60 -20.45
C GLU A 84 -4.93 -9.01 -20.70
N ASN A 85 -4.31 -9.64 -19.70
CA ASN A 85 -3.61 -10.91 -19.87
C ASN A 85 -4.34 -12.13 -19.28
N GLN A 86 -5.44 -11.95 -18.56
CA GLN A 86 -6.16 -13.01 -17.85
C GLN A 86 -6.61 -14.19 -18.73
N THR A 87 -6.79 -13.99 -20.03
CA THR A 87 -7.18 -15.04 -20.98
C THR A 87 -5.99 -15.58 -21.80
N ILE A 88 -4.82 -14.97 -21.66
CA ILE A 88 -3.62 -15.30 -22.43
C ILE A 88 -2.61 -16.06 -21.57
N ASP A 89 -2.55 -15.71 -20.29
CA ASP A 89 -1.66 -16.32 -19.30
C ASP A 89 -2.43 -17.37 -18.46
N PRO A 90 -2.17 -18.69 -18.65
CA PRO A 90 -2.90 -19.73 -17.94
C PRO A 90 -2.66 -19.75 -16.42
N GLU A 91 -1.49 -19.29 -15.95
CA GLU A 91 -1.20 -19.21 -14.52
C GLU A 91 -1.98 -18.06 -13.87
N LEU A 92 -2.07 -16.95 -14.55
CA LEU A 92 -2.88 -15.82 -14.13
C LEU A 92 -4.38 -16.18 -14.13
N GLU A 93 -4.88 -16.81 -15.20
CA GLU A 93 -6.25 -17.30 -15.28
C GLU A 93 -6.58 -18.24 -14.11
N LYS A 94 -5.71 -19.21 -13.85
CA LYS A 94 -5.86 -20.14 -12.72
C LYS A 94 -5.91 -19.38 -11.39
N SER A 95 -4.98 -18.46 -11.18
CA SER A 95 -4.92 -17.67 -9.94
C SER A 95 -6.19 -16.86 -9.70
N LEU A 96 -6.76 -16.25 -10.73
CA LEU A 96 -8.00 -15.46 -10.65
C LEU A 96 -9.25 -16.34 -10.46
N ASN A 97 -9.19 -17.61 -10.90
CA ASN A 97 -10.25 -18.57 -10.63
C ASN A 97 -10.23 -19.04 -9.17
N GLU A 98 -9.04 -19.18 -8.57
CA GLU A 98 -8.85 -19.77 -7.25
C GLU A 98 -8.75 -18.71 -6.13
N SER A 99 -8.52 -17.44 -6.46
CA SER A 99 -8.30 -16.37 -5.48
C SER A 99 -8.90 -15.04 -5.90
N THR A 100 -8.90 -14.10 -4.94
CA THR A 100 -9.36 -12.73 -5.12
C THR A 100 -8.24 -11.75 -4.79
N LEU A 101 -8.15 -10.68 -5.57
CA LEU A 101 -7.31 -9.54 -5.28
C LEU A 101 -8.17 -8.38 -4.79
N TYR A 102 -7.90 -7.90 -3.59
CA TYR A 102 -8.42 -6.65 -3.06
C TYR A 102 -7.33 -5.60 -3.11
N MET A 103 -7.51 -4.56 -3.90
CA MET A 103 -6.48 -3.55 -4.09
C MET A 103 -7.00 -2.17 -3.72
N VAL A 104 -6.30 -1.50 -2.80
CA VAL A 104 -6.49 -0.08 -2.48
C VAL A 104 -5.30 0.68 -3.08
N PRO A 105 -5.40 1.19 -4.32
CA PRO A 105 -4.26 1.81 -5.01
C PRO A 105 -3.69 3.01 -4.26
N CYS A 106 -4.57 3.83 -3.67
CA CYS A 106 -4.20 5.01 -2.90
C CYS A 106 -5.03 5.09 -1.63
N LEU A 107 -4.44 4.66 -0.51
CA LEU A 107 -5.13 4.71 0.79
C LEU A 107 -5.22 6.14 1.35
N ASN A 108 -4.32 7.05 0.94
CA ASN A 108 -4.24 8.44 1.42
C ASN A 108 -4.43 9.46 0.29
N PRO A 109 -5.62 9.55 -0.31
CA PRO A 109 -5.81 10.41 -1.49
C PRO A 109 -5.69 11.90 -1.18
N ASP A 110 -6.04 12.37 0.01
CA ASP A 110 -5.87 13.77 0.40
C ASP A 110 -4.39 14.16 0.49
N GLY A 111 -3.62 13.35 1.22
CA GLY A 111 -2.17 13.55 1.31
C GLY A 111 -1.49 13.42 -0.06
N TYR A 112 -1.89 12.42 -0.86
CA TYR A 112 -1.38 12.19 -2.21
C TYR A 112 -1.54 13.44 -3.08
N GLU A 113 -2.75 14.00 -3.17
CA GLU A 113 -3.00 15.21 -3.95
C GLU A 113 -2.28 16.45 -3.38
N TYR A 114 -2.22 16.57 -2.06
CA TYR A 114 -1.45 17.64 -1.44
C TYR A 114 0.05 17.55 -1.76
N SER A 115 0.64 16.36 -1.71
CA SER A 115 2.04 16.16 -2.05
C SER A 115 2.34 16.46 -3.52
N ARG A 116 1.40 16.18 -4.40
CA ARG A 116 1.51 16.46 -5.85
C ARG A 116 1.42 17.95 -6.18
N LYS A 117 0.53 18.67 -5.49
CA LYS A 117 0.19 20.07 -5.84
C LYS A 117 0.98 21.11 -5.05
N HIS A 118 1.33 20.80 -3.79
CA HIS A 118 1.84 21.79 -2.86
C HIS A 118 3.24 21.46 -2.32
N PHE A 119 3.40 20.33 -1.64
CA PHE A 119 4.65 19.98 -0.98
C PHE A 119 5.01 18.50 -1.19
N SER A 120 5.91 18.22 -2.12
CA SER A 120 6.25 16.86 -2.57
C SER A 120 6.84 15.95 -1.48
N PHE A 121 7.31 16.49 -0.36
CA PHE A 121 7.80 15.72 0.79
C PHE A 121 6.73 15.43 1.84
N TRP A 122 5.48 15.85 1.61
CA TRP A 122 4.39 15.57 2.53
C TRP A 122 4.17 14.06 2.70
N ARG A 123 4.10 13.61 3.95
CA ARG A 123 3.98 12.20 4.30
C ARG A 123 2.60 11.82 4.82
N LYS A 124 2.00 12.67 5.66
CA LYS A 124 0.80 12.42 6.45
C LYS A 124 -0.48 12.55 5.62
N ASN A 125 -1.65 12.25 6.19
CA ASN A 125 -2.93 12.65 5.61
C ASN A 125 -3.19 14.17 5.74
N ARG A 126 -4.43 14.63 5.57
CA ARG A 126 -4.76 16.06 5.61
C ARG A 126 -5.74 16.44 6.72
N ARG A 127 -5.93 15.60 7.73
CA ARG A 127 -6.71 15.98 8.91
C ARG A 127 -6.17 17.26 9.54
N LYS A 128 -7.06 18.19 9.88
CA LYS A 128 -6.70 19.35 10.70
C LYS A 128 -6.69 18.95 12.16
N ASN A 129 -5.57 19.10 12.85
CA ASN A 129 -5.41 18.82 14.26
C ASN A 129 -5.95 19.97 15.13
N HIS A 130 -6.19 19.70 16.41
CA HIS A 130 -6.76 20.66 17.36
C HIS A 130 -5.91 21.92 17.60
N ASP A 131 -4.60 21.82 17.39
CA ASP A 131 -3.63 22.92 17.53
C ASP A 131 -3.38 23.70 16.24
N GLY A 132 -4.14 23.39 15.16
CA GLY A 132 -4.01 24.03 13.86
C GLY A 132 -2.96 23.41 12.94
N THR A 133 -2.17 22.45 13.40
CA THR A 133 -1.29 21.67 12.52
C THR A 133 -2.09 20.70 11.64
N PHE A 134 -1.44 20.06 10.67
CA PHE A 134 -2.10 19.15 9.77
C PHE A 134 -1.44 17.77 9.77
N GLY A 135 -2.29 16.77 9.63
CA GLY A 135 -1.97 15.40 9.23
C GLY A 135 -1.60 14.47 10.37
N VAL A 136 -1.92 13.21 10.11
CA VAL A 136 -1.59 12.04 10.90
C VAL A 136 -0.79 11.08 10.02
N ASP A 137 0.25 10.46 10.53
CA ASP A 137 0.93 9.34 9.88
C ASP A 137 0.04 8.11 9.98
N LEU A 138 -0.61 7.76 8.88
CA LEU A 138 -1.55 6.65 8.83
C LEU A 138 -0.90 5.32 9.21
N ASN A 139 0.40 5.13 8.89
CA ASN A 139 1.15 3.93 9.28
C ASN A 139 1.72 4.02 10.72
N ARG A 140 1.10 4.84 11.56
CA ARG A 140 1.24 4.91 13.03
C ARG A 140 -0.13 4.94 13.71
N ASN A 141 -1.22 4.85 12.94
CA ASN A 141 -2.58 5.00 13.43
C ASN A 141 -3.33 3.67 13.62
N PHE A 142 -2.71 2.51 13.33
CA PHE A 142 -3.28 1.20 13.64
C PHE A 142 -3.10 0.84 15.11
N SER A 143 -3.85 -0.17 15.60
CA SER A 143 -3.94 -0.48 17.04
C SER A 143 -2.71 -1.16 17.62
N ILE A 144 -2.02 -2.01 16.86
CA ILE A 144 -0.93 -2.82 17.42
C ILE A 144 0.27 -1.95 17.77
N GLY A 145 0.61 -1.91 19.05
CA GLY A 145 1.72 -1.11 19.56
C GLY A 145 1.52 0.41 19.40
N PHE A 146 0.30 0.88 19.26
CA PHE A 146 0.01 2.31 19.18
C PHE A 146 0.61 3.08 20.35
N VAL A 147 1.23 4.20 20.05
CA VAL A 147 1.80 5.12 21.06
C VAL A 147 1.22 6.50 20.85
N LYS A 148 0.48 6.98 21.84
CA LYS A 148 -0.04 8.34 21.84
C LYS A 148 1.12 9.33 21.93
N GLN A 149 1.14 10.31 21.04
CA GLN A 149 2.16 11.35 20.94
C GLN A 149 1.52 12.72 21.13
N SER A 150 2.23 13.64 21.75
CA SER A 150 1.78 15.02 21.94
C SER A 150 2.21 15.97 20.81
N ASN A 151 3.27 15.63 20.07
CA ASN A 151 3.78 16.48 18.99
C ASN A 151 3.06 16.20 17.67
N THR A 152 1.97 16.91 17.43
CA THR A 152 1.15 16.83 16.21
C THR A 152 1.90 17.25 14.95
N SER A 153 2.96 18.10 15.08
CA SER A 153 3.82 18.51 13.96
C SER A 153 4.78 17.43 13.49
N SER A 154 4.98 16.37 14.28
CA SER A 154 5.86 15.26 13.92
C SER A 154 5.40 14.58 12.63
N ASN A 155 6.35 14.21 11.76
CA ASN A 155 6.06 13.41 10.58
C ASN A 155 5.60 11.98 10.89
N VAL A 156 5.76 11.54 12.15
CA VAL A 156 5.33 10.22 12.64
C VAL A 156 4.24 10.34 13.70
N TYR A 157 3.51 11.45 13.76
CA TYR A 157 2.37 11.62 14.64
C TYR A 157 1.26 10.64 14.27
N GLY A 158 0.91 9.72 15.17
CA GLY A 158 -0.02 8.63 14.95
C GLY A 158 -1.49 8.94 15.23
N GLY A 159 -1.83 10.21 15.54
CA GLY A 159 -3.19 10.59 15.91
C GLY A 159 -3.46 10.49 17.42
N GLU A 160 -4.70 10.73 17.82
CA GLU A 160 -5.11 10.77 19.22
C GLU A 160 -5.40 9.38 19.78
N GLU A 161 -5.88 8.49 18.93
CA GLU A 161 -6.22 7.10 19.25
C GLU A 161 -6.08 6.20 18.00
N PRO A 162 -5.99 4.88 18.18
CA PRO A 162 -5.97 3.96 17.04
C PRO A 162 -7.20 4.13 16.17
N PHE A 163 -6.99 4.10 14.85
CA PHE A 163 -8.05 4.23 13.84
C PHE A 163 -8.85 5.53 13.94
N SER A 164 -8.25 6.60 14.48
CA SER A 164 -8.86 7.94 14.49
C SER A 164 -9.05 8.52 13.09
N GLU A 165 -8.32 8.01 12.11
CA GLU A 165 -8.36 8.53 10.75
C GLU A 165 -9.34 7.75 9.88
N ALA A 166 -10.01 8.45 8.97
CA ALA A 166 -11.00 7.87 8.06
C ALA A 166 -10.39 6.74 7.22
N GLU A 167 -9.17 6.92 6.76
CA GLU A 167 -8.44 5.99 5.91
C GLU A 167 -8.14 4.68 6.64
N THR A 168 -7.62 4.75 7.85
CA THR A 168 -7.31 3.56 8.67
C THR A 168 -8.57 2.88 9.20
N SER A 169 -9.62 3.67 9.51
CA SER A 169 -10.93 3.16 9.90
C SER A 169 -11.61 2.41 8.76
N ALA A 170 -11.53 2.93 7.53
CA ALA A 170 -12.08 2.30 6.34
C ALA A 170 -11.43 0.93 6.06
N ILE A 171 -10.09 0.87 6.07
CA ILE A 171 -9.39 -0.39 5.83
C ILE A 171 -9.61 -1.39 6.98
N LYS A 172 -9.70 -0.91 8.23
CA LYS A 172 -10.07 -1.74 9.38
C LYS A 172 -11.44 -2.37 9.19
N ALA A 173 -12.45 -1.58 8.86
CA ALA A 173 -13.82 -2.07 8.65
C ALA A 173 -13.87 -3.11 7.52
N PHE A 174 -13.13 -2.89 6.44
CA PHE A 174 -13.03 -3.84 5.34
C PHE A 174 -12.39 -5.16 5.80
N VAL A 175 -11.23 -5.11 6.44
CA VAL A 175 -10.51 -6.30 6.91
C VAL A 175 -11.32 -7.08 7.95
N ASP A 176 -12.00 -6.39 8.86
CA ASP A 176 -12.81 -7.04 9.91
C ASP A 176 -14.04 -7.78 9.35
N THR A 177 -14.45 -7.47 8.12
CA THR A 177 -15.63 -8.12 7.46
C THR A 177 -15.23 -9.10 6.35
N HIS A 178 -13.93 -9.25 6.05
CA HIS A 178 -13.42 -10.11 4.98
C HIS A 178 -12.39 -11.11 5.53
N GLU A 179 -12.90 -12.15 6.21
CA GLU A 179 -12.08 -13.21 6.82
C GLU A 179 -11.31 -14.06 5.78
N ASN A 180 -11.66 -13.94 4.51
CA ASN A 180 -11.00 -14.61 3.40
C ASN A 180 -9.63 -14.01 3.03
N ILE A 181 -9.25 -12.87 3.60
CA ILE A 181 -7.92 -12.27 3.37
C ILE A 181 -6.86 -13.09 4.09
N THR A 182 -5.94 -13.68 3.34
CA THR A 182 -4.86 -14.53 3.85
C THR A 182 -3.48 -13.89 3.77
N ILE A 183 -3.30 -12.96 2.82
CA ILE A 183 -2.04 -12.24 2.58
C ILE A 183 -2.33 -10.75 2.45
N ALA A 184 -1.45 -9.91 2.98
CA ALA A 184 -1.49 -8.45 2.83
C ALA A 184 -0.12 -7.89 2.46
N PHE A 185 -0.07 -7.09 1.41
CA PHE A 185 1.09 -6.31 1.00
C PHE A 185 0.81 -4.82 1.14
N ASP A 186 1.65 -4.14 1.92
CA ASP A 186 1.62 -2.68 2.06
C ASP A 186 2.80 -2.08 1.27
N TYR A 187 2.51 -1.41 0.17
CA TYR A 187 3.51 -0.92 -0.78
C TYR A 187 3.93 0.50 -0.45
N HIS A 188 5.21 0.63 -0.17
CA HIS A 188 5.92 1.84 0.17
C HIS A 188 7.05 2.15 -0.81
N SER A 189 7.68 3.28 -0.66
CA SER A 189 8.95 3.63 -1.28
C SER A 189 9.77 4.52 -0.35
N GLN A 190 11.10 4.33 -0.30
CA GLN A 190 11.94 3.52 -1.19
C GLN A 190 12.91 2.65 -0.39
N GLY A 191 13.39 1.54 -0.96
CA GLY A 191 14.37 0.74 -0.22
C GLY A 191 14.86 -0.53 -0.91
N ASN A 192 14.13 -1.11 -1.86
CA ASN A 192 14.35 -2.46 -2.36
C ASN A 192 14.44 -3.50 -1.23
N VAL A 193 13.47 -3.49 -0.35
CA VAL A 193 13.47 -4.35 0.83
C VAL A 193 12.05 -4.78 1.19
N PHE A 194 11.94 -6.03 1.64
CA PHE A 194 10.75 -6.58 2.29
C PHE A 194 10.90 -6.48 3.80
N PHE A 195 9.86 -6.02 4.48
CA PHE A 195 9.74 -6.04 5.93
C PHE A 195 8.57 -6.95 6.32
N PRO A 196 8.82 -8.24 6.56
CA PRO A 196 7.81 -9.16 7.10
C PRO A 196 7.30 -8.66 8.45
N ALA A 197 6.05 -8.96 8.78
CA ALA A 197 5.50 -8.65 10.10
C ALA A 197 6.19 -9.47 11.19
N HIS A 198 6.21 -8.91 12.41
CA HIS A 198 6.76 -9.55 13.59
C HIS A 198 5.68 -9.74 14.65
N LYS A 199 5.79 -10.78 15.47
CA LYS A 199 5.03 -10.80 16.70
C LYS A 199 5.42 -9.59 17.53
N PHE A 200 4.46 -8.86 18.02
CA PHE A 200 4.70 -7.59 18.74
C PHE A 200 5.65 -7.75 19.94
N LYS A 201 5.66 -8.90 20.59
CA LYS A 201 6.57 -9.22 21.70
C LYS A 201 7.97 -9.68 21.26
N HIS A 202 8.25 -9.79 19.97
CA HIS A 202 9.58 -10.08 19.39
C HIS A 202 10.28 -11.35 19.88
N GLU A 203 9.54 -12.33 20.34
CA GLU A 203 10.10 -13.58 20.90
C GLU A 203 10.32 -14.68 19.87
N ALA A 204 9.88 -14.49 18.63
CA ALA A 204 10.04 -15.48 17.58
C ALA A 204 11.08 -15.05 16.55
N GLU A 205 12.01 -15.95 16.24
CA GLU A 205 12.81 -15.82 15.02
C GLU A 205 11.88 -15.88 13.81
N ILE A 206 12.15 -15.01 12.83
CA ILE A 206 11.34 -14.93 11.61
C ILE A 206 11.79 -15.96 10.59
N ASP A 207 13.03 -16.48 10.72
CA ASP A 207 13.55 -17.50 9.82
C ASP A 207 12.71 -18.77 9.89
N GLY A 208 12.21 -19.19 8.73
CA GLY A 208 11.34 -20.36 8.59
C GLY A 208 9.86 -20.09 8.76
N THR A 209 9.43 -18.82 8.91
CA THR A 209 8.03 -18.45 8.88
C THR A 209 7.50 -18.32 7.45
N ASP A 210 6.18 -18.47 7.26
CA ASP A 210 5.53 -18.33 5.96
C ASP A 210 5.82 -16.98 5.29
N MET A 211 5.97 -15.92 6.07
CA MET A 211 6.31 -14.58 5.57
C MET A 211 7.71 -14.53 4.96
N ASN A 212 8.69 -15.23 5.54
CA ASN A 212 10.03 -15.28 4.97
C ASN A 212 10.07 -16.14 3.71
N VAL A 213 9.35 -17.24 3.68
CA VAL A 213 9.20 -18.10 2.48
C VAL A 213 8.56 -17.29 1.36
N LEU A 214 7.48 -16.56 1.65
CA LEU A 214 6.83 -15.67 0.69
C LEU A 214 7.81 -14.62 0.14
N CYS A 215 8.53 -13.91 1.00
CA CYS A 215 9.52 -12.91 0.57
C CYS A 215 10.66 -13.52 -0.26
N ALA A 216 11.10 -14.74 0.06
CA ALA A 216 12.14 -15.43 -0.70
C ALA A 216 11.64 -15.78 -2.11
N ASN A 217 10.44 -16.34 -2.23
CA ASN A 217 9.82 -16.68 -3.50
C ASN A 217 9.59 -15.43 -4.37
N MET A 218 9.07 -14.34 -3.79
CA MET A 218 8.93 -13.07 -4.49
C MET A 218 10.29 -12.55 -5.00
N ASN A 219 11.35 -12.70 -4.21
CA ASN A 219 12.69 -12.31 -4.62
C ASN A 219 13.21 -13.12 -5.81
N GLU A 220 12.91 -14.40 -5.87
CA GLU A 220 13.28 -15.23 -7.02
C GLU A 220 12.60 -14.72 -8.29
N GLU A 221 11.30 -14.47 -8.25
CA GLU A 221 10.54 -13.97 -9.39
C GLU A 221 11.02 -12.56 -9.80
N PHE A 222 11.19 -11.66 -8.85
CA PHE A 222 11.74 -10.32 -9.13
C PHE A 222 13.12 -10.39 -9.77
N THR A 223 13.97 -11.30 -9.31
CA THR A 223 15.32 -11.46 -9.86
C THR A 223 15.29 -11.96 -11.30
N LYS A 224 14.39 -12.90 -11.61
CA LYS A 224 14.23 -13.42 -13.00
C LYS A 224 13.83 -12.30 -13.97
N VAL A 225 12.90 -11.42 -13.57
CA VAL A 225 12.36 -10.37 -14.43
C VAL A 225 13.24 -9.13 -14.49
N THR A 226 13.78 -8.71 -13.33
CA THR A 226 14.46 -7.40 -13.21
C THR A 226 15.96 -7.47 -13.11
N GLY A 227 16.53 -8.66 -12.84
CA GLY A 227 17.93 -8.84 -12.47
C GLY A 227 18.28 -8.25 -11.09
N ARG A 228 17.31 -7.75 -10.34
CA ARG A 228 17.50 -7.10 -9.04
C ARG A 228 16.94 -7.97 -7.91
N ARG A 229 17.63 -7.99 -6.79
CA ARG A 229 17.19 -8.68 -5.58
C ARG A 229 16.89 -7.68 -4.47
N TYR A 230 15.75 -7.86 -3.80
CA TYR A 230 15.38 -7.08 -2.63
C TYR A 230 16.01 -7.68 -1.36
N GLY A 231 16.35 -6.82 -0.41
CA GLY A 231 16.68 -7.27 0.94
C GLY A 231 15.45 -7.85 1.64
N ILE A 232 15.66 -8.79 2.56
CA ILE A 232 14.63 -9.21 3.51
C ILE A 232 15.11 -8.78 4.89
N HIS A 233 14.35 -7.92 5.56
CA HIS A 233 14.69 -7.46 6.90
C HIS A 233 14.31 -8.53 7.92
N ARG A 234 15.31 -9.22 8.46
CA ARG A 234 15.15 -10.35 9.40
C ARG A 234 15.42 -10.00 10.86
N GLY A 235 15.83 -8.78 11.13
CA GLY A 235 16.12 -8.33 12.49
C GLY A 235 14.91 -7.82 13.22
N LYS A 236 14.99 -7.74 14.55
CA LYS A 236 14.02 -7.01 15.37
C LYS A 236 14.04 -5.53 14.98
N PRO A 237 12.97 -4.97 14.39
CA PRO A 237 12.95 -3.56 14.08
C PRO A 237 12.93 -2.73 15.36
N PRO A 238 13.46 -1.50 15.35
CA PRO A 238 13.23 -0.56 16.43
C PRO A 238 11.73 -0.42 16.73
N ALA A 239 11.36 -0.39 18.01
CA ALA A 239 9.94 -0.36 18.42
C ALA A 239 9.12 0.75 17.73
N GLY A 240 9.71 1.90 17.47
CA GLY A 240 9.05 3.00 16.76
C GLY A 240 8.73 2.72 15.29
N LEU A 241 9.33 1.70 14.65
CA LEU A 241 9.02 1.33 13.26
C LEU A 241 7.81 0.39 13.13
N ILE A 242 7.44 -0.28 14.22
CA ILE A 242 6.31 -1.23 14.25
C ILE A 242 5.10 -0.68 15.00
N SER A 243 5.27 0.41 15.71
CA SER A 243 4.22 1.05 16.50
C SER A 243 3.10 1.56 15.60
N GLY A 244 1.90 1.02 15.77
CA GLY A 244 0.72 1.47 15.04
C GLY A 244 0.77 1.26 13.53
N SER A 245 1.52 0.25 13.06
CA SER A 245 1.62 -0.04 11.62
C SER A 245 0.53 -0.97 11.11
N GLY A 246 0.10 -0.79 9.86
CA GLY A 246 -0.86 -1.65 9.20
C GLY A 246 -0.38 -3.10 9.12
N ARG A 247 0.91 -3.29 8.81
CA ARG A 247 1.54 -4.61 8.75
C ARG A 247 1.31 -5.43 10.02
N GLU A 248 1.56 -4.87 11.20
CA GLU A 248 1.39 -5.57 12.47
C GLU A 248 -0.10 -5.80 12.79
N TYR A 249 -0.96 -4.87 12.39
CA TYR A 249 -2.40 -5.04 12.54
C TYR A 249 -2.91 -6.21 11.69
N TYR A 250 -2.56 -6.30 10.40
CA TYR A 250 -2.96 -7.42 9.55
C TYR A 250 -2.45 -8.76 10.11
N TYR A 251 -1.20 -8.79 10.54
CA TYR A 251 -0.64 -9.99 11.16
C TYR A 251 -1.40 -10.41 12.43
N SER A 252 -1.85 -9.45 13.25
CA SER A 252 -2.65 -9.75 14.44
C SER A 252 -4.02 -10.37 14.12
N LYS A 253 -4.48 -10.26 12.86
CA LYS A 253 -5.69 -10.90 12.33
C LYS A 253 -5.43 -12.28 11.71
N GLY A 254 -4.23 -12.81 11.80
CA GLY A 254 -3.84 -14.08 11.18
C GLY A 254 -3.49 -13.97 9.69
N ILE A 255 -3.30 -12.75 9.18
CA ILE A 255 -2.98 -12.48 7.79
C ILE A 255 -1.46 -12.43 7.63
N ILE A 256 -0.88 -13.18 6.69
CA ILE A 256 0.53 -13.07 6.30
C ILE A 256 0.76 -11.66 5.77
N SER A 257 1.63 -10.88 6.43
CA SER A 257 1.72 -9.44 6.12
C SER A 257 3.16 -8.98 5.92
N VAL A 258 3.37 -8.22 4.83
CA VAL A 258 4.68 -7.72 4.43
C VAL A 258 4.57 -6.27 3.95
N VAL A 259 5.44 -5.41 4.45
CA VAL A 259 5.69 -4.10 3.82
C VAL A 259 6.71 -4.30 2.70
N VAL A 260 6.42 -3.76 1.53
CA VAL A 260 7.29 -3.80 0.35
C VAL A 260 7.78 -2.39 0.05
N GLU A 261 9.04 -2.11 0.33
CA GLU A 261 9.69 -0.84 -0.03
C GLU A 261 10.26 -0.94 -1.45
N VAL A 262 9.55 -0.41 -2.43
CA VAL A 262 9.97 -0.47 -3.82
C VAL A 262 10.95 0.66 -4.20
N GLY A 263 11.76 0.41 -5.22
CA GLY A 263 12.65 1.40 -5.81
C GLY A 263 14.09 1.35 -5.31
N THR A 264 14.99 1.82 -6.19
CA THR A 264 16.42 1.83 -5.92
C THR A 264 16.76 2.80 -4.78
N LYS A 265 17.81 2.50 -4.04
CA LYS A 265 18.49 3.47 -3.15
C LYS A 265 19.14 4.60 -4.00
N ASN A 266 18.33 5.40 -4.65
CA ASN A 266 18.80 6.66 -5.19
C ASN A 266 19.06 7.55 -3.98
N ILE A 267 20.34 7.64 -3.58
CA ILE A 267 20.75 8.73 -2.71
C ILE A 267 20.54 9.99 -3.55
N PRO A 268 19.55 10.83 -3.26
CA PRO A 268 19.34 12.01 -4.07
C PRO A 268 20.51 12.95 -3.88
N ASP A 269 20.85 13.62 -4.95
CA ASP A 269 21.57 14.85 -4.83
C ASP A 269 20.73 15.80 -3.95
N TYR A 270 21.25 16.14 -2.78
CA TYR A 270 20.60 17.00 -1.80
C TYR A 270 20.12 18.31 -2.43
N MET A 271 20.89 18.86 -3.38
CA MET A 271 20.54 20.07 -4.12
C MET A 271 19.37 19.87 -5.09
N LYS A 272 19.24 18.70 -5.72
CA LYS A 272 18.09 18.36 -6.56
C LYS A 272 16.84 18.10 -5.72
N SER A 273 16.97 17.61 -4.51
CA SER A 273 15.85 17.43 -3.60
C SER A 273 15.26 18.75 -3.13
N MET A 274 16.09 19.77 -2.91
CA MET A 274 15.65 21.12 -2.53
C MET A 274 14.99 21.87 -3.69
N SER A 275 15.30 21.56 -4.93
CA SER A 275 14.69 22.19 -6.12
C SER A 275 13.29 21.65 -6.47
N GLY A 276 12.69 20.80 -5.63
CA GLY A 276 11.35 20.22 -5.86
C GLY A 276 11.30 19.12 -6.92
N SER A 277 12.45 18.65 -7.43
CA SER A 277 12.55 17.40 -8.17
C SER A 277 12.45 16.28 -7.15
N SER A 278 11.33 15.58 -7.14
CA SER A 278 10.93 14.76 -6.02
C SER A 278 11.84 13.55 -5.83
N PHE A 279 12.45 13.52 -4.71
CA PHE A 279 13.23 12.50 -4.08
C PHE A 279 12.54 11.12 -3.99
N MET A 280 11.22 11.11 -3.88
CA MET A 280 10.39 9.94 -3.66
C MET A 280 9.68 9.46 -4.93
N VAL A 281 9.92 10.10 -6.06
CA VAL A 281 9.29 9.72 -7.34
C VAL A 281 10.24 8.82 -8.10
N ILE A 282 9.91 7.56 -8.16
CA ILE A 282 10.61 6.59 -9.01
C ILE A 282 10.17 6.85 -10.45
N PRO A 283 11.10 7.02 -11.40
CA PRO A 283 10.73 7.19 -12.80
C PRO A 283 9.94 5.99 -13.31
N ILE A 284 8.83 6.24 -14.02
CA ILE A 284 7.94 5.17 -14.56
C ILE A 284 8.69 4.20 -15.48
N ASN A 285 9.73 4.68 -16.18
CA ASN A 285 10.56 3.82 -17.02
C ASN A 285 11.44 2.82 -16.23
N GLU A 286 11.56 2.98 -14.91
CA GLU A 286 12.16 1.98 -14.02
C GLU A 286 11.15 0.91 -13.57
N LEU A 287 9.86 1.11 -13.87
CA LEU A 287 8.77 0.17 -13.68
C LEU A 287 8.74 -0.96 -14.73
N LYS A 288 9.87 -1.40 -15.24
CA LYS A 288 9.95 -2.70 -15.91
C LYS A 288 9.71 -3.78 -14.85
N ILE A 289 8.47 -3.87 -14.39
CA ILE A 289 8.13 -4.74 -13.30
C ILE A 289 6.77 -5.29 -13.56
N LEU A 290 6.79 -6.53 -13.56
CA LEU A 290 5.71 -7.51 -13.55
C LEU A 290 5.46 -8.07 -14.89
#